data_2a436eb0c670d53ee057470490602836
#
_entry.id   2a436eb0c670d53ee057470490602836
#
_cell.length_a   1.000
_cell.length_b   1.000
_cell.length_c   1.000
_cell.angle_alpha   90.00
_cell.angle_beta   90.00
_cell.angle_gamma   90.00
#
_symmetry.space_group_name_H-M   'P 1'
#
loop_
_entity.id
_entity.type
_entity.pdbx_description
1 polymer ?
#
loop_
_entity_poly.entity_id
_entity_poly.type
_entity_poly.pdbx_seq_one_letter_code
_entity_poly.pdbx_strand_id
1 'polypeptide(L)'
;MTDEEISNLTTIDAFIQRKQPFAVYRIPGEKVPRLLTQAEGAVRLIYDLKELNGQRGFVIAPFQVSESCPVVLIQPDQWGQPLPMDDDTEEDREIALRLQGQESFLTSSTEEYTACFHTFINALRDNTSVSYTHLTLPT
;
A
#
# COMPACT_ATOMS: atom_id res chain seq x y z
N MET A 1 -19.98 -10.81 -18.43
CA MET A 1 -18.65 -11.40 -18.61
C MET A 1 -18.79 -12.91 -18.41
N THR A 2 -18.34 -13.68 -19.36
CA THR A 2 -18.42 -15.15 -19.31
C THR A 2 -17.24 -15.74 -18.55
N ASP A 3 -17.36 -17.00 -18.10
CA ASP A 3 -16.25 -17.68 -17.40
C ASP A 3 -14.99 -17.81 -18.27
N GLU A 4 -15.14 -17.87 -19.60
CA GLU A 4 -14.03 -17.86 -20.54
C GLU A 4 -13.31 -16.50 -20.62
N GLU A 5 -14.05 -15.40 -20.53
CA GLU A 5 -13.46 -14.05 -20.49
C GLU A 5 -12.68 -13.82 -19.17
N ILE A 6 -13.18 -14.38 -18.07
CA ILE A 6 -12.51 -14.30 -16.77
C ILE A 6 -11.21 -15.10 -16.76
N SER A 7 -11.13 -16.21 -17.49
CA SER A 7 -9.92 -17.04 -17.53
C SER A 7 -8.73 -16.39 -18.24
N ASN A 8 -8.99 -15.37 -19.06
CA ASN A 8 -7.96 -14.61 -19.76
C ASN A 8 -7.46 -13.36 -19.00
N LEU A 9 -8.08 -13.06 -17.85
CA LEU A 9 -7.65 -11.97 -17.00
C LEU A 9 -6.45 -12.38 -16.14
N THR A 10 -5.62 -11.40 -15.78
CA THR A 10 -4.63 -11.62 -14.72
C THR A 10 -5.33 -12.03 -13.42
N THR A 11 -4.63 -12.70 -12.53
CA THR A 11 -5.20 -13.13 -11.25
C THR A 11 -5.81 -11.96 -10.47
N ILE A 12 -5.16 -10.79 -10.49
CA ILE A 12 -5.63 -9.59 -9.80
C ILE A 12 -6.90 -9.05 -10.46
N ASP A 13 -6.92 -8.98 -11.79
CA ASP A 13 -8.09 -8.50 -12.55
C ASP A 13 -9.33 -9.37 -12.29
N ALA A 14 -9.14 -10.68 -12.19
CA ALA A 14 -10.21 -11.60 -11.85
C ALA A 14 -10.82 -11.30 -10.47
N PHE A 15 -9.99 -10.99 -9.46
CA PHE A 15 -10.49 -10.61 -8.14
C PHE A 15 -11.24 -9.28 -8.16
N ILE A 16 -10.75 -8.30 -8.91
CA ILE A 16 -11.43 -7.01 -9.09
C ILE A 16 -12.80 -7.21 -9.74
N GLN A 17 -12.87 -7.97 -10.82
CA GLN A 17 -14.12 -8.26 -11.53
C GLN A 17 -15.14 -8.98 -10.65
N ARG A 18 -14.70 -9.91 -9.86
CA ARG A 18 -15.55 -10.65 -8.92
C ARG A 18 -15.89 -9.87 -7.65
N LYS A 19 -15.32 -8.69 -7.48
CA LYS A 19 -15.41 -7.88 -6.24
C LYS A 19 -15.01 -8.68 -5.00
N GLN A 20 -14.04 -9.55 -5.16
CA GLN A 20 -13.53 -10.42 -4.12
C GLN A 20 -12.43 -9.70 -3.33
N PRO A 21 -12.50 -9.67 -1.99
CA PRO A 21 -11.45 -9.08 -1.18
C PRO A 21 -10.11 -9.79 -1.35
N PHE A 22 -9.07 -9.02 -1.58
CA PHE A 22 -7.70 -9.52 -1.69
C PHE A 22 -6.70 -8.47 -1.21
N ALA A 23 -5.50 -8.90 -0.90
CA ALA A 23 -4.38 -8.00 -0.69
C ALA A 23 -3.11 -8.61 -1.30
N VAL A 24 -2.30 -7.75 -1.89
CA VAL A 24 -0.97 -8.09 -2.39
C VAL A 24 0.05 -7.39 -1.51
N TYR A 25 1.01 -8.13 -1.00
CA TYR A 25 2.05 -7.60 -0.14
C TYR A 25 3.37 -8.28 -0.42
N ARG A 26 4.45 -7.62 -0.06
CA ARG A 26 5.79 -8.16 -0.17
C ARG A 26 6.52 -8.00 1.16
N ILE A 27 7.08 -9.09 1.64
CA ILE A 27 7.89 -9.06 2.85
C ILE A 27 9.29 -8.51 2.50
N PRO A 28 9.88 -7.65 3.34
CA PRO A 28 11.23 -7.17 3.12
C PRO A 28 12.22 -8.31 2.91
N GLY A 29 13.04 -8.20 1.85
CA GLY A 29 13.99 -9.24 1.45
C GLY A 29 13.45 -10.31 0.50
N GLU A 30 12.16 -10.44 0.35
CA GLU A 30 11.56 -11.32 -0.65
C GLU A 30 11.45 -10.63 -2.01
N LYS A 31 11.69 -11.39 -3.08
CA LYS A 31 11.57 -10.88 -4.46
C LYS A 31 10.16 -11.02 -5.01
N VAL A 32 9.47 -12.08 -4.62
CA VAL A 32 8.13 -12.40 -5.12
C VAL A 32 7.09 -11.85 -4.16
N PRO A 33 6.11 -11.08 -4.66
CA PRO A 33 4.98 -10.65 -3.85
C PRO A 33 4.10 -11.83 -3.45
N ARG A 34 3.35 -11.65 -2.37
CA ARG A 34 2.38 -12.62 -1.86
C ARG A 34 0.98 -12.09 -2.01
N LEU A 35 0.07 -13.01 -2.27
CA LEU A 35 -1.35 -12.75 -2.39
C LEU A 35 -2.08 -13.41 -1.23
N LEU A 36 -3.04 -12.72 -0.66
CA LEU A 36 -4.05 -13.29 0.21
C LEU A 36 -5.44 -12.96 -0.33
N THR A 37 -6.36 -13.87 -0.16
CA THR A 37 -7.72 -13.73 -0.68
C THR A 37 -8.75 -14.20 0.33
N GLN A 38 -9.92 -13.57 0.28
CA GLN A 38 -11.11 -13.98 1.00
C GLN A 38 -12.16 -14.39 -0.02
N ALA A 39 -12.44 -15.71 -0.13
CA ALA A 39 -13.36 -16.24 -1.13
C ALA A 39 -14.81 -15.98 -0.76
N GLU A 40 -15.14 -16.04 0.51
CA GLU A 40 -16.49 -15.90 1.01
C GLU A 40 -16.62 -14.73 1.99
N GLY A 41 -17.77 -14.10 1.94
CA GLY A 41 -18.12 -13.00 2.82
C GLY A 41 -17.52 -11.66 2.43
N ALA A 42 -17.95 -10.64 3.15
CA ALA A 42 -17.42 -9.28 3.00
C ALA A 42 -16.29 -9.02 3.99
N VAL A 43 -15.45 -8.05 3.68
CA VAL A 43 -14.49 -7.52 4.65
C VAL A 43 -15.20 -7.01 5.89
N ARG A 44 -14.59 -7.16 7.04
CA ARG A 44 -15.10 -6.63 8.28
C ARG A 44 -14.62 -5.20 8.48
N LEU A 45 -15.56 -4.30 8.71
CA LEU A 45 -15.26 -2.91 9.06
C LEU A 45 -15.19 -2.79 10.59
N ILE A 46 -14.14 -2.17 11.08
CA ILE A 46 -13.87 -2.04 12.50
C ILE A 46 -13.71 -0.57 12.83
N TYR A 47 -14.48 -0.13 13.79
CA TYR A 47 -14.55 1.27 14.21
C TYR A 47 -13.83 1.53 15.54
N ASP A 48 -13.60 0.50 16.34
CA ASP A 48 -12.81 0.55 17.57
C ASP A 48 -11.67 -0.49 17.47
N LEU A 49 -10.44 -0.05 17.65
CA LEU A 49 -9.27 -0.92 17.59
C LEU A 49 -9.31 -2.08 18.60
N LYS A 50 -10.06 -1.94 19.67
CA LYS A 50 -10.26 -3.02 20.65
C LYS A 50 -10.97 -4.25 20.05
N GLU A 51 -11.78 -4.03 19.02
CA GLU A 51 -12.45 -5.13 18.31
C GLU A 51 -11.48 -6.04 17.55
N LEU A 52 -10.24 -5.61 17.32
CA LEU A 52 -9.20 -6.42 16.71
C LEU A 52 -8.63 -7.48 17.66
N ASN A 53 -8.85 -7.35 18.96
CA ASN A 53 -8.36 -8.32 19.93
C ASN A 53 -8.93 -9.71 19.65
N GLY A 54 -8.04 -10.69 19.54
CA GLY A 54 -8.41 -12.07 19.24
C GLY A 54 -8.82 -12.33 17.78
N GLN A 55 -8.79 -11.31 16.93
CA GLN A 55 -9.08 -11.49 15.51
C GLN A 55 -7.82 -11.91 14.74
N ARG A 56 -8.03 -12.71 13.71
CA ARG A 56 -6.98 -13.14 12.79
C ARG A 56 -7.32 -12.62 11.39
N GLY A 57 -6.40 -11.96 10.76
CA GLY A 57 -6.63 -11.42 9.42
C GLY A 57 -5.58 -10.42 8.99
N PHE A 58 -5.80 -9.85 7.82
CA PHE A 58 -4.99 -8.77 7.28
C PHE A 58 -5.69 -7.45 7.55
N VAL A 59 -5.01 -6.55 8.23
CA VAL A 59 -5.58 -5.29 8.70
C VAL A 59 -5.07 -4.13 7.85
N ILE A 60 -6.00 -3.34 7.33
CA ILE A 60 -5.70 -2.08 6.65
C ILE A 60 -6.29 -0.98 7.52
N ALA A 61 -5.42 -0.24 8.20
CA ALA A 61 -5.82 0.82 9.11
C ALA A 61 -5.52 2.20 8.52
N PRO A 62 -6.46 3.14 8.58
CA PRO A 62 -6.18 4.53 8.25
C PRO A 62 -5.33 5.17 9.35
N PHE A 63 -4.75 6.33 9.07
CA PHE A 63 -4.02 7.10 10.07
C PHE A 63 -4.91 7.46 11.27
N GLN A 64 -6.15 7.84 10.99
CA GLN A 64 -7.16 8.12 12.01
C GLN A 64 -8.44 7.35 11.70
N VAL A 65 -8.86 6.52 12.63
CA VAL A 65 -10.11 5.75 12.51
C VAL A 65 -11.31 6.67 12.75
N SER A 66 -12.28 6.60 11.85
CA SER A 66 -13.54 7.35 11.94
C SER A 66 -14.67 6.54 11.31
N GLU A 67 -15.90 7.00 11.47
CA GLU A 67 -17.07 6.38 10.82
C GLU A 67 -16.96 6.39 9.29
N SER A 68 -16.38 7.43 8.72
CA SER A 68 -16.15 7.54 7.27
C SER A 68 -14.91 6.82 6.80
N CYS A 69 -14.00 6.46 7.71
CA CYS A 69 -12.74 5.79 7.40
C CYS A 69 -12.43 4.73 8.46
N PRO A 70 -13.14 3.59 8.45
CA PRO A 70 -12.91 2.50 9.40
C PRO A 70 -11.66 1.71 9.08
N VAL A 71 -11.24 0.89 10.01
CA VAL A 71 -10.25 -0.18 9.78
C VAL A 71 -10.92 -1.28 8.97
N VAL A 72 -10.22 -1.78 7.96
CA VAL A 72 -10.67 -2.92 7.16
C VAL A 72 -9.92 -4.17 7.59
N LEU A 73 -10.65 -5.19 7.98
CA LEU A 73 -10.12 -6.51 8.31
C LEU A 73 -10.52 -7.49 7.20
N ILE A 74 -9.53 -8.00 6.48
CA ILE A 74 -9.70 -9.11 5.55
C ILE A 74 -9.39 -10.40 6.32
N GLN A 75 -10.31 -11.34 6.31
CA GLN A 75 -10.15 -12.65 6.94
C GLN A 75 -9.93 -13.70 5.83
N PRO A 76 -8.69 -13.90 5.39
CA PRO A 76 -8.42 -14.71 4.22
C PRO A 76 -8.57 -16.18 4.48
N ASP A 77 -9.05 -16.89 3.47
CA ASP A 77 -9.07 -18.36 3.42
C ASP A 77 -7.72 -18.89 2.95
N GLN A 78 -7.02 -18.10 2.12
CA GLN A 78 -5.71 -18.43 1.58
C GLN A 78 -4.70 -17.35 1.93
N TRP A 79 -3.61 -17.77 2.54
CA TRP A 79 -2.54 -16.89 3.00
C TRP A 79 -1.26 -17.09 2.21
N GLY A 80 -0.61 -15.97 1.90
CA GLY A 80 0.78 -15.96 1.47
C GLY A 80 1.08 -16.74 0.21
N GLN A 81 0.11 -16.92 -0.67
CA GLN A 81 0.31 -17.55 -1.98
C GLN A 81 1.29 -16.69 -2.80
N PRO A 82 2.36 -17.28 -3.35
CA PRO A 82 3.21 -16.54 -4.26
C PRO A 82 2.37 -16.04 -5.46
N LEU A 83 2.47 -14.75 -5.76
CA LEU A 83 1.83 -14.19 -6.94
C LEU A 83 2.76 -14.41 -8.13
N PRO A 84 2.34 -15.15 -9.16
CA PRO A 84 3.14 -15.28 -10.37
C PRO A 84 3.43 -13.89 -10.95
N MET A 85 4.68 -13.62 -11.24
CA MET A 85 5.08 -12.44 -11.99
C MET A 85 5.07 -12.83 -13.46
N ASP A 86 4.15 -12.28 -14.20
CA ASP A 86 4.19 -12.40 -15.65
C ASP A 86 5.38 -11.61 -16.20
N ASP A 87 5.97 -12.07 -17.29
CA ASP A 87 7.02 -11.32 -17.96
C ASP A 87 6.44 -9.97 -18.40
N ASP A 88 7.24 -8.93 -18.25
CA ASP A 88 6.88 -7.57 -18.64
C ASP A 88 6.35 -7.52 -20.08
N THR A 89 5.11 -7.09 -20.23
CA THR A 89 4.54 -6.83 -21.55
C THR A 89 5.08 -5.52 -22.12
N GLU A 90 4.94 -5.32 -23.43
CA GLU A 90 5.29 -4.03 -24.06
C GLU A 90 4.46 -2.89 -23.44
N GLU A 91 3.22 -3.16 -23.07
CA GLU A 91 2.34 -2.22 -22.40
C GLU A 91 2.84 -1.83 -21.02
N ASP A 92 3.34 -2.81 -20.24
CA ASP A 92 3.94 -2.55 -18.92
C ASP A 92 5.20 -1.69 -19.03
N ARG A 93 6.01 -1.94 -20.05
CA ARG A 93 7.20 -1.12 -20.35
C ARG A 93 6.84 0.31 -20.73
N GLU A 94 5.79 0.50 -21.52
CA GLU A 94 5.31 1.83 -21.90
C GLU A 94 4.79 2.58 -20.66
N ILE A 95 4.05 1.92 -19.78
CA ILE A 95 3.58 2.50 -18.52
C ILE A 95 4.76 2.89 -17.64
N ALA A 96 5.75 2.00 -17.49
CA ALA A 96 6.94 2.27 -16.70
C ALA A 96 7.73 3.49 -17.23
N LEU A 97 7.86 3.63 -18.55
CA LEU A 97 8.50 4.79 -19.18
C LEU A 97 7.73 6.09 -18.91
N ARG A 98 6.39 6.04 -18.97
CA ARG A 98 5.54 7.20 -18.65
C ARG A 98 5.69 7.61 -17.18
N LEU A 99 5.75 6.66 -16.28
CA LEU A 99 5.95 6.92 -14.85
C LEU A 99 7.33 7.51 -14.56
N GLN A 100 8.39 7.04 -15.23
CA GLN A 100 9.72 7.64 -15.13
C GLN A 100 9.72 9.10 -15.61
N GLY A 101 8.99 9.41 -16.68
CA GLY A 101 8.82 10.78 -17.14
C GLY A 101 8.11 11.67 -16.11
N GLN A 102 7.19 11.11 -15.33
CA GLN A 102 6.50 11.83 -14.25
C GLN A 102 7.36 11.98 -13.00
N GLU A 103 8.19 11.03 -12.68
CA GLU A 103 9.13 11.11 -11.55
C GLU A 103 10.06 12.31 -11.67
N SER A 104 10.41 12.72 -12.89
CA SER A 104 11.23 13.91 -13.10
C SER A 104 10.59 15.21 -12.62
N PHE A 105 9.27 15.25 -12.48
CA PHE A 105 8.54 16.40 -11.90
C PHE A 105 8.41 16.33 -10.38
N LEU A 106 8.58 15.16 -9.80
CA LEU A 106 8.41 14.92 -8.36
C LEU A 106 9.75 14.83 -7.62
N THR A 107 10.85 14.61 -8.35
CA THR A 107 12.18 14.51 -7.76
C THR A 107 12.91 15.83 -7.89
N SER A 108 13.37 16.36 -6.77
CA SER A 108 14.29 17.49 -6.76
C SER A 108 15.64 17.07 -7.33
N SER A 109 16.32 17.97 -8.02
CA SER A 109 17.72 17.78 -8.34
C SER A 109 18.55 17.65 -7.06
N THR A 110 19.74 17.03 -7.12
CA THR A 110 20.64 16.91 -5.96
C THR A 110 20.97 18.28 -5.37
N GLU A 111 21.10 19.29 -6.21
CA GLU A 111 21.40 20.67 -5.79
C GLU A 111 20.22 21.30 -5.06
N GLU A 112 19.00 21.16 -5.59
CA GLU A 112 17.77 21.63 -4.94
C GLU A 112 17.53 20.93 -3.62
N TYR A 113 17.72 19.61 -3.57
CA TYR A 113 17.59 18.84 -2.34
C TYR A 113 18.59 19.30 -1.29
N THR A 114 19.85 19.50 -1.66
CA THR A 114 20.90 19.97 -0.75
C THR A 114 20.58 21.36 -0.21
N ALA A 115 20.09 22.27 -1.05
CA ALA A 115 19.68 23.61 -0.63
C ALA A 115 18.50 23.56 0.36
N CYS A 116 17.49 22.77 0.08
CA CYS A 116 16.34 22.54 0.98
C CYS A 116 16.79 21.92 2.30
N PHE A 117 17.67 20.94 2.26
CA PHE A 117 18.22 20.29 3.44
C PHE A 117 18.95 21.29 4.35
N HIS A 118 19.81 22.13 3.81
CA HIS A 118 20.51 23.16 4.58
C HIS A 118 19.55 24.17 5.20
N THR A 119 18.56 24.61 4.45
CA THR A 119 17.52 25.51 4.95
C THR A 119 16.77 24.87 6.12
N PHE A 120 16.38 23.63 5.99
CA PHE A 120 15.67 22.90 7.03
C PHE A 120 16.52 22.67 8.29
N ILE A 121 17.77 22.26 8.12
CA ILE A 121 18.70 22.07 9.25
C ILE A 121 18.97 23.39 9.99
N ASN A 122 19.11 24.50 9.28
CA ASN A 122 19.29 25.81 9.92
C ASN A 122 18.02 26.20 10.70
N ALA A 123 16.83 25.96 10.15
CA ALA A 123 15.58 26.22 10.86
C ALA A 123 15.45 25.37 12.15
N LEU A 124 15.92 24.11 12.14
CA LEU A 124 15.97 23.27 13.33
C LEU A 124 16.97 23.80 14.37
N ARG A 125 18.14 24.26 13.96
CA ARG A 125 19.15 24.83 14.85
C ARG A 125 18.69 26.12 15.50
N ASP A 126 17.96 26.94 14.76
CA ASP A 126 17.43 28.22 15.25
C ASP A 126 16.10 28.06 16.01
N ASN A 127 15.65 26.81 16.26
CA ASN A 127 14.38 26.49 16.90
C ASN A 127 13.13 27.10 16.25
N THR A 128 13.22 27.44 14.96
CA THR A 128 12.06 27.92 14.18
C THR A 128 11.22 26.77 13.63
N SER A 129 11.77 25.57 13.63
CA SER A 129 11.07 24.33 13.26
C SER A 129 11.52 23.19 14.18
N VAL A 130 10.67 22.19 14.35
CA VAL A 130 10.94 21.03 15.20
C VAL A 130 10.60 19.76 14.43
N SER A 131 11.51 18.79 14.45
CA SER A 131 11.30 17.46 13.88
C SER A 131 11.41 16.41 14.98
N TYR A 132 10.50 15.46 14.98
CA TYR A 132 10.47 14.35 15.92
C TYR A 132 10.71 13.03 15.19
N THR A 133 11.59 12.21 15.72
CA THR A 133 11.81 10.84 15.26
C THR A 133 10.82 9.85 15.87
N HIS A 134 10.18 10.25 16.96
CA HIS A 134 9.11 9.51 17.64
C HIS A 134 8.24 10.51 18.40
N LEU A 135 6.97 10.13 18.62
CA LEU A 135 6.03 10.94 19.37
C LEU A 135 6.41 10.93 20.87
N THR A 136 7.12 11.94 21.28
CA THR A 136 7.19 12.31 22.69
C THR A 136 6.41 13.60 22.87
N LEU A 137 5.46 13.58 23.79
CA LEU A 137 4.76 14.80 24.16
C LEU A 137 5.78 15.74 24.82
N PRO A 138 5.84 17.01 24.41
CA PRO A 138 6.65 17.99 25.12
C PRO A 138 6.14 18.13 26.54
N THR A 139 7.03 17.98 27.47
CA THR A 139 6.75 18.25 28.89
C THR A 139 6.90 19.72 29.20
#